data_c7ce3f4ea6f289d6c1d3641f1cc0eb01
#
_entry.id   c7ce3f4ea6f289d6c1d3641f1cc0eb01
#
_cell.length_a   1.000
_cell.length_b   1.000
_cell.length_c   1.000
_cell.angle_alpha   90.00
_cell.angle_beta   90.00
_cell.angle_gamma   90.00
#
_symmetry.space_group_name_H-M   'P 1'
#
loop_
_entity.id
_entity.type
_entity.pdbx_description
1 polymer ?
#
loop_
_entity_poly.entity_id
_entity_poly.type
_entity_poly.pdbx_seq_one_letter_code
_entity_poly.pdbx_strand_id
1 'polypeptide(L)'
;PKGGPGMQEMLYPTSYIKSRHLGKECALITDGRFSGGTSGLSIGHISPEAAAGGNIGKIKDGDIIEIDIPSRSINVKLSEEELAARPQQPLKRNRQVSKALRAYAQSVSSADKGGVRIID
;
A
#
# COMPACT_ATOMS: atom_id res chain seq x y z
N PRO A 1 -1.68 3.36 7.12
CA PRO A 1 -2.00 3.94 8.45
C PRO A 1 -2.01 5.46 8.47
N LYS A 2 -0.97 6.12 7.95
CA LYS A 2 -0.82 7.58 7.97
C LYS A 2 -1.52 8.28 6.82
N GLY A 3 -1.40 7.76 5.61
CA GLY A 3 -1.94 8.36 4.39
C GLY A 3 -3.46 8.25 4.29
N GLY A 4 -4.01 7.10 4.69
CA GLY A 4 -5.44 6.85 4.83
C GLY A 4 -5.78 6.46 6.26
N PRO A 5 -5.83 7.40 7.23
CA PRO A 5 -5.99 7.06 8.63
C PRO A 5 -7.17 6.12 8.87
N GLY A 6 -6.89 5.01 9.58
CA GLY A 6 -7.84 3.94 9.81
C GLY A 6 -7.76 2.80 8.79
N MET A 7 -6.95 2.91 7.74
CA MET A 7 -6.69 1.87 6.72
C MET A 7 -7.98 1.21 6.22
N GLN A 8 -8.76 1.91 5.40
CA GLN A 8 -9.94 1.31 4.77
C GLN A 8 -9.57 0.08 3.93
N GLU A 9 -10.43 -0.93 3.97
CA GLU A 9 -10.22 -2.18 3.23
C GLU A 9 -10.44 -2.00 1.72
N MET A 10 -9.64 -2.71 0.93
CA MET A 10 -9.66 -2.69 -0.53
C MET A 10 -10.75 -3.63 -1.07
N LEU A 11 -12.02 -3.39 -0.76
CA LEU A 11 -13.12 -4.25 -1.16
C LEU A 11 -13.43 -4.13 -2.66
N TYR A 12 -13.62 -2.91 -3.16
CA TYR A 12 -14.05 -2.71 -4.54
C TYR A 12 -13.01 -3.18 -5.58
N PRO A 13 -11.72 -2.83 -5.48
CA PRO A 13 -10.73 -3.31 -6.43
C PRO A 13 -10.66 -4.84 -6.49
N THR A 14 -10.68 -5.54 -5.35
CA THR A 14 -10.66 -7.00 -5.31
C THR A 14 -11.92 -7.61 -5.93
N SER A 15 -13.08 -7.04 -5.66
CA SER A 15 -14.35 -7.48 -6.23
C SER A 15 -14.39 -7.32 -7.75
N TYR A 16 -13.86 -6.21 -8.27
CA TYR A 16 -13.80 -5.97 -9.72
C TYR A 16 -12.84 -6.94 -10.42
N ILE A 17 -11.66 -7.19 -9.88
CA ILE A 17 -10.72 -8.18 -10.42
C ILE A 17 -11.38 -9.56 -10.47
N LYS A 18 -12.07 -9.95 -9.39
CA LYS A 18 -12.78 -11.23 -9.30
C LYS A 18 -13.92 -11.33 -10.31
N SER A 19 -14.77 -10.30 -10.41
CA SER A 19 -15.92 -10.29 -11.31
C SER A 19 -15.52 -10.33 -12.80
N ARG A 20 -14.33 -9.86 -13.12
CA ARG A 20 -13.74 -9.91 -14.47
C ARG A 20 -12.92 -11.17 -14.72
N HIS A 21 -12.90 -12.11 -13.79
CA HIS A 21 -12.11 -13.35 -13.85
C HIS A 21 -10.60 -13.16 -14.00
N LEU A 22 -10.07 -12.00 -13.59
CA LEU A 22 -8.66 -11.63 -13.72
C LEU A 22 -7.78 -12.06 -12.52
N GLY A 23 -8.33 -12.77 -11.54
CA GLY A 23 -7.62 -13.14 -10.32
C GLY A 23 -6.38 -14.04 -10.51
N LYS A 24 -6.24 -14.67 -11.67
CA LYS A 24 -5.05 -15.46 -12.04
C LYS A 24 -4.07 -14.69 -12.93
N GLU A 25 -4.49 -13.54 -13.45
CA GLU A 25 -3.73 -12.76 -14.43
C GLU A 25 -3.20 -11.44 -13.85
N CYS A 26 -3.83 -10.95 -12.78
CA CYS A 26 -3.48 -9.68 -12.13
C CYS A 26 -3.14 -9.89 -10.67
N ALA A 27 -2.05 -9.26 -10.22
CA ALA A 27 -1.78 -9.04 -8.81
C ALA A 27 -2.37 -7.69 -8.37
N LEU A 28 -2.79 -7.59 -7.12
CA LEU A 28 -3.15 -6.32 -6.48
C LEU A 28 -2.27 -6.11 -5.26
N ILE A 29 -1.49 -5.05 -5.29
CA ILE A 29 -0.59 -4.68 -4.20
C ILE A 29 -1.01 -3.34 -3.60
N THR A 30 -0.87 -3.17 -2.29
CA THR A 30 -1.25 -1.94 -1.61
C THR A 30 -0.51 -1.77 -0.28
N ASP A 31 -0.26 -0.54 0.10
CA ASP A 31 0.16 -0.18 1.46
C ASP A 31 -1.03 -0.04 2.44
N GLY A 32 -2.25 -0.21 1.95
CA GLY A 32 -3.45 -0.41 2.74
C GLY A 32 -3.67 -1.88 3.12
N ARG A 33 -4.94 -2.29 3.31
CA ARG A 33 -5.30 -3.66 3.70
C ARG A 33 -6.46 -4.20 2.88
N PHE A 34 -6.65 -5.52 2.93
CA PHE A 34 -7.75 -6.22 2.31
C PHE A 34 -8.75 -6.74 3.33
N SER A 35 -9.99 -6.96 2.90
CA SER A 35 -10.99 -7.71 3.68
C SER A 35 -10.74 -9.21 3.62
N GLY A 36 -11.31 -9.97 4.55
CA GLY A 36 -11.17 -11.42 4.62
C GLY A 36 -11.75 -12.21 3.44
N GLY A 37 -12.59 -11.59 2.60
CA GLY A 37 -13.15 -12.20 1.39
C GLY A 37 -12.30 -12.05 0.13
N THR A 38 -11.10 -11.51 0.23
CA THR A 38 -10.19 -11.29 -0.88
C THR A 38 -9.65 -12.61 -1.43
N SER A 39 -9.54 -12.70 -2.75
CA SER A 39 -8.98 -13.86 -3.47
C SER A 39 -8.04 -13.41 -4.58
N GLY A 40 -7.21 -14.33 -5.08
CA GLY A 40 -6.15 -14.05 -6.04
C GLY A 40 -4.87 -13.59 -5.36
N LEU A 41 -3.89 -13.10 -6.15
CA LEU A 41 -2.63 -12.58 -5.63
C LEU A 41 -2.84 -11.16 -5.11
N SER A 42 -3.09 -11.04 -3.81
CA SER A 42 -3.34 -9.78 -3.13
C SER A 42 -2.36 -9.59 -1.98
N ILE A 43 -1.52 -8.56 -2.07
CA ILE A 43 -0.46 -8.26 -1.11
C ILE A 43 -0.76 -6.91 -0.47
N GLY A 44 -1.14 -6.92 0.80
CA GLY A 44 -1.40 -5.74 1.59
C GLY A 44 -0.26 -5.40 2.54
N HIS A 45 -0.44 -4.30 3.28
CA HIS A 45 0.49 -3.85 4.32
C HIS A 45 1.92 -3.59 3.80
N ILE A 46 2.09 -3.22 2.52
CA ILE A 46 3.40 -2.87 2.00
C ILE A 46 3.95 -1.69 2.80
N SER A 47 5.14 -1.87 3.34
CA SER A 47 5.74 -0.94 4.28
C SER A 47 7.20 -0.63 3.92
N PRO A 48 7.66 0.60 4.11
CA PRO A 48 6.89 1.78 4.54
C PRO A 48 5.80 2.18 3.55
N GLU A 49 4.67 2.72 4.06
CA GLU A 49 3.61 3.23 3.20
C GLU A 49 4.05 4.47 2.40
N ALA A 50 3.37 4.78 1.30
CA ALA A 50 3.68 5.95 0.48
C ALA A 50 3.68 7.26 1.28
N ALA A 51 2.72 7.44 2.20
CA ALA A 51 2.64 8.61 3.07
C ALA A 51 3.80 8.74 4.08
N ALA A 52 4.52 7.66 4.33
CA ALA A 52 5.73 7.63 5.16
C ALA A 52 7.03 7.63 4.31
N GLY A 53 6.94 7.94 3.02
CA GLY A 53 8.08 7.98 2.11
C GLY A 53 8.46 6.62 1.51
N GLY A 54 7.63 5.60 1.64
CA GLY A 54 7.87 4.28 1.09
C GLY A 54 7.97 4.27 -0.44
N ASN A 55 8.72 3.33 -0.98
CA ASN A 55 8.99 3.23 -2.42
C ASN A 55 7.73 2.98 -3.26
N ILE A 56 6.69 2.41 -2.66
CA ILE A 56 5.39 2.25 -3.33
C ILE A 56 4.83 3.59 -3.83
N GLY A 57 5.13 4.69 -3.15
CA GLY A 57 4.74 6.04 -3.57
C GLY A 57 5.51 6.60 -4.77
N LYS A 58 6.53 5.88 -5.26
CA LYS A 58 7.34 6.26 -6.43
C LYS A 58 7.03 5.44 -7.67
N ILE A 59 6.19 4.41 -7.55
CA ILE A 59 5.82 3.52 -8.65
C ILE A 59 5.01 4.28 -9.69
N LYS A 60 5.26 4.00 -10.95
CA LYS A 60 4.57 4.61 -12.10
C LYS A 60 4.02 3.52 -13.01
N ASP A 61 3.07 3.90 -13.83
CA ASP A 61 2.56 3.03 -14.88
C ASP A 61 3.69 2.56 -15.80
N GLY A 62 3.70 1.26 -16.08
CA GLY A 62 4.74 0.61 -16.88
C GLY A 62 5.90 0.05 -16.06
N ASP A 63 6.02 0.33 -14.77
CA ASP A 63 7.03 -0.29 -13.93
C ASP A 63 6.76 -1.79 -13.74
N ILE A 64 7.81 -2.58 -13.76
CA ILE A 64 7.73 -4.03 -13.54
C ILE A 64 7.98 -4.32 -12.07
N ILE A 65 7.03 -5.03 -11.46
CA ILE A 65 7.14 -5.51 -10.08
C ILE A 65 7.43 -7.00 -10.09
N GLU A 66 8.49 -7.40 -9.43
CA GLU A 66 8.82 -8.81 -9.18
C GLU A 66 8.31 -9.23 -7.82
N ILE A 67 7.55 -10.33 -7.80
CA ILE A 67 7.02 -10.94 -6.57
C ILE A 67 7.52 -12.37 -6.51
N ASP A 68 8.30 -12.68 -5.48
CA ASP A 68 8.80 -14.02 -5.21
C ASP A 68 8.37 -14.46 -3.81
N ILE A 69 7.31 -15.27 -3.75
CA ILE A 69 6.74 -15.75 -2.51
C ILE A 69 7.69 -16.69 -1.76
N PRO A 70 8.37 -17.67 -2.41
CA PRO A 70 9.35 -18.50 -1.73
C PRO A 70 10.46 -17.74 -1.04
N SER A 71 11.04 -16.74 -1.69
CA SER A 71 12.08 -15.90 -1.12
C SER A 71 11.53 -14.75 -0.27
N ARG A 72 10.20 -14.58 -0.19
CA ARG A 72 9.50 -13.52 0.54
C ARG A 72 9.97 -12.13 0.11
N SER A 73 10.10 -11.91 -1.19
CA SER A 73 10.54 -10.62 -1.73
C SER A 73 9.52 -10.01 -2.68
N ILE A 74 9.46 -8.69 -2.67
CA ILE A 74 8.73 -7.86 -3.63
C ILE A 74 9.60 -6.67 -3.99
N ASN A 75 9.91 -6.51 -5.28
CA ASN A 75 10.81 -5.50 -5.77
C ASN A 75 10.29 -4.86 -7.05
N VAL A 76 10.64 -3.60 -7.28
CA VAL A 76 10.48 -2.96 -8.59
C VAL A 76 11.78 -3.14 -9.39
N LYS A 77 11.66 -3.46 -10.67
CA LYS A 77 12.81 -3.58 -11.60
C LYS A 77 13.37 -2.21 -11.97
N LEU A 78 13.96 -1.53 -11.00
CA LEU A 78 14.67 -0.28 -11.17
C LEU A 78 15.97 -0.35 -10.37
N SER A 79 16.99 0.39 -10.78
CA SER A 79 18.18 0.56 -9.95
C SER A 79 17.85 1.41 -8.70
N GLU A 80 18.65 1.27 -7.67
CA GLU A 80 18.49 2.08 -6.46
C GLU A 80 18.62 3.58 -6.75
N GLU A 81 19.52 3.95 -7.68
CA GLU A 81 19.72 5.33 -8.13
C GLU A 81 18.49 5.87 -8.86
N GLU A 82 17.91 5.10 -9.78
CA GLU A 82 16.69 5.49 -10.49
C GLU A 82 15.53 5.68 -9.51
N LEU A 83 15.36 4.76 -8.57
CA LEU A 83 14.29 4.82 -7.58
C LEU A 83 14.48 5.99 -6.62
N ALA A 84 15.74 6.26 -6.21
CA ALA A 84 16.08 7.40 -5.36
C ALA A 84 15.82 8.73 -6.05
N ALA A 85 16.06 8.83 -7.35
CA ALA A 85 15.84 10.04 -8.15
C ALA A 85 14.36 10.35 -8.39
N ARG A 86 13.46 9.38 -8.21
CA ARG A 86 12.02 9.59 -8.42
C ARG A 86 11.40 10.35 -7.26
N PRO A 87 10.59 11.39 -7.54
CA PRO A 87 9.81 12.04 -6.50
C PRO A 87 8.68 11.15 -6.00
N GLN A 88 8.29 11.33 -4.76
CA GLN A 88 7.05 10.76 -4.24
C GLN A 88 5.86 11.32 -5.01
N GLN A 89 4.89 10.47 -5.35
CA GLN A 89 3.64 10.93 -5.92
C GLN A 89 2.86 11.73 -4.87
N PRO A 90 2.22 12.84 -5.27
CA PRO A 90 1.45 13.64 -4.32
C PRO A 90 0.28 12.83 -3.76
N LEU A 91 0.09 12.90 -2.44
CA LEU A 91 -1.06 12.28 -1.78
C LEU A 91 -2.35 12.98 -2.20
N LYS A 92 -3.18 12.29 -2.96
CA LYS A 92 -4.53 12.77 -3.30
C LYS A 92 -5.47 12.51 -2.12
N ARG A 93 -5.65 13.50 -1.26
CA ARG A 93 -6.63 13.41 -0.17
C ARG A 93 -7.98 13.92 -0.65
N ASN A 94 -8.89 13.02 -0.96
CA ASN A 94 -10.24 13.37 -1.43
C ASN A 94 -11.25 13.60 -0.30
N ARG A 95 -10.84 13.54 0.96
CA ARG A 95 -11.74 13.74 2.11
C ARG A 95 -11.10 14.60 3.19
N GLN A 96 -11.95 15.33 3.92
CA GLN A 96 -11.54 15.98 5.14
C GLN A 96 -11.26 14.93 6.21
N VAL A 97 -10.09 15.03 6.82
CA VAL A 97 -9.67 14.15 7.91
C VAL A 97 -9.97 14.85 9.24
N SER A 98 -10.71 14.19 10.12
CA SER A 98 -11.05 14.74 11.45
C SER A 98 -9.79 15.00 12.30
N LYS A 99 -9.91 15.83 13.32
CA LYS A 99 -8.81 16.09 14.27
C LYS A 99 -8.30 14.80 14.92
N ALA A 100 -9.21 13.90 15.29
CA ALA A 100 -8.86 12.60 15.89
C ALA A 100 -8.06 11.73 14.93
N LEU A 101 -8.46 11.64 13.66
CA LEU A 101 -7.72 10.87 12.65
C LEU A 101 -6.37 11.50 12.29
N ARG A 102 -6.26 12.83 12.36
CA ARG A 102 -4.94 13.49 12.20
C ARG A 102 -4.01 13.16 13.35
N ALA A 103 -4.49 13.18 14.59
CA ALA A 103 -3.70 12.78 15.75
C ALA A 103 -3.29 11.31 15.67
N TYR A 104 -4.21 10.43 15.26
CA TYR A 104 -3.89 9.02 15.00
C TYR A 104 -2.76 8.88 13.97
N ALA A 105 -2.83 9.55 12.84
CA ALA A 105 -1.82 9.47 11.79
C ALA A 105 -0.42 9.91 12.25
N GLN A 106 -0.33 10.79 13.26
CA GLN A 106 0.94 11.22 13.84
C GLN A 106 1.57 10.18 14.76
N SER A 107 0.75 9.37 15.45
CA SER A 107 1.19 8.44 16.48
C SER A 107 1.14 6.98 16.07
N VAL A 108 0.71 6.65 14.85
CA VAL A 108 0.57 5.26 14.41
C VAL A 108 1.88 4.72 13.86
N SER A 109 2.21 3.47 14.20
CA SER A 109 3.32 2.72 13.60
C SER A 109 2.97 2.26 12.19
N SER A 110 3.96 1.75 11.44
CA SER A 110 3.72 1.16 10.12
C SER A 110 2.90 -0.13 10.20
N ALA A 111 2.30 -0.52 9.07
CA ALA A 111 1.41 -1.67 9.00
C ALA A 111 2.12 -3.00 9.34
N ASP A 112 3.38 -3.16 8.97
CA ASP A 112 4.22 -4.32 9.31
C ASP A 112 4.51 -4.44 10.82
N LYS A 113 4.33 -3.35 11.57
CA LYS A 113 4.43 -3.30 13.03
C LYS A 113 3.06 -3.34 13.72
N GLY A 114 2.01 -3.68 12.97
CA GLY A 114 0.65 -3.83 13.46
C GLY A 114 -0.18 -2.56 13.46
N GLY A 115 0.31 -1.43 12.99
CA GLY A 115 -0.42 -0.16 12.98
C GLY A 115 -0.88 0.30 14.35
N VAL A 116 -0.09 0.01 15.40
CA VAL A 116 -0.39 0.35 16.78
C VAL A 116 -0.06 1.82 17.07
N ARG A 117 -0.71 2.41 18.06
CA ARG A 117 -0.37 3.76 18.51
C ARG A 117 0.93 3.71 19.33
N ILE A 118 1.87 4.56 18.95
CA ILE A 118 3.09 4.81 19.73
C ILE A 118 2.75 5.92 20.72
N ILE A 119 2.90 5.62 22.00
CA ILE A 119 2.69 6.54 23.12
C ILE A 119 4.03 6.56 23.87
N ASP A 120 4.78 7.63 23.70
CA ASP A 120 6.00 7.91 24.47
C ASP A 120 5.65 8.74 25.68
#